data_62047863b035ef5dcafb9dc3b47d03da
#
_entry.id   62047863b035ef5dcafb9dc3b47d03da
#
_cell.length_a   1.000
_cell.length_b   1.000
_cell.length_c   1.000
_cell.angle_alpha   90.00
_cell.angle_beta   90.00
_cell.angle_gamma   90.00
#
_symmetry.space_group_name_H-M   'P 1'
#
loop_
_entity.id
_entity.type
_entity.pdbx_description
1 polymer ?
#
loop_
_entity_poly.entity_id
_entity_poly.type
_entity_poly.pdbx_seq_one_letter_code
_entity_poly.pdbx_strand_id
1 'polypeptide(L)'
;LLWKGVVVLVAIFVIVTLLRVLYVSKNTPAQVAKIHATKLTMDDVMGVNLPSDPGAEADKTVAGIDANKNGIRDDVELAIFKEYPNSAKTRAVLLQYALALQMEMTLPILNRETATAVVEDNQSKALKCIWSISSRSDMDKFTAETDKNENFVKDRQINTEDRKKYMHNFYKYVGSYSVSDDWCDIDVSVLKN
;
A
#
# COMPACT_ATOMS: atom_id res chain seq x y z
N LEU A 1 -33.74 -38.22 12.03
CA LEU A 1 -33.84 -36.80 11.56
C LEU A 1 -32.52 -36.07 11.70
N LEU A 2 -31.85 -36.11 12.88
CA LEU A 2 -30.55 -35.43 13.16
C LEU A 2 -29.44 -35.82 12.17
N TRP A 3 -29.28 -37.09 11.82
CA TRP A 3 -28.27 -37.56 10.87
C TRP A 3 -28.41 -36.94 9.48
N LYS A 4 -29.64 -36.84 8.97
CA LYS A 4 -29.88 -36.21 7.65
C LYS A 4 -29.52 -34.73 7.67
N GLY A 5 -29.79 -34.01 8.79
CA GLY A 5 -29.37 -32.61 8.96
C GLY A 5 -27.86 -32.43 8.96
N VAL A 6 -27.12 -33.31 9.65
CA VAL A 6 -25.65 -33.27 9.67
C VAL A 6 -25.06 -33.50 8.26
N VAL A 7 -25.58 -34.48 7.52
CA VAL A 7 -25.11 -34.76 6.15
C VAL A 7 -25.32 -33.55 5.23
N VAL A 8 -26.46 -32.87 5.34
CA VAL A 8 -26.77 -31.67 4.56
C VAL A 8 -25.77 -30.53 4.89
N LEU A 9 -25.51 -30.30 6.20
CA LEU A 9 -24.56 -29.25 6.62
C LEU A 9 -23.13 -29.53 6.12
N VAL A 10 -22.69 -30.78 6.18
CA VAL A 10 -21.36 -31.19 5.65
C VAL A 10 -21.32 -31.02 4.15
N ALA A 11 -22.36 -31.37 3.41
CA ALA A 11 -22.42 -31.17 1.96
C ALA A 11 -22.34 -29.67 1.59
N ILE A 12 -23.09 -28.82 2.28
CA ILE A 12 -23.03 -27.35 2.09
C ILE A 12 -21.62 -26.83 2.39
N PHE A 13 -21.02 -27.25 3.51
CA PHE A 13 -19.65 -26.83 3.86
C PHE A 13 -18.64 -27.21 2.78
N VAL A 14 -18.70 -28.44 2.26
CA VAL A 14 -17.82 -28.92 1.19
C VAL A 14 -18.02 -28.09 -0.09
N ILE A 15 -19.28 -27.84 -0.49
CA ILE A 15 -19.59 -27.03 -1.68
C ILE A 15 -19.04 -25.61 -1.53
N VAL A 16 -19.30 -24.94 -0.39
CA VAL A 16 -18.82 -23.57 -0.14
C VAL A 16 -17.30 -23.53 -0.16
N THR A 17 -16.63 -24.52 0.45
CA THR A 17 -15.16 -24.59 0.46
C THR A 17 -14.60 -24.78 -0.95
N LEU A 18 -15.18 -25.67 -1.75
CA LEU A 18 -14.77 -25.88 -3.15
C LEU A 18 -14.96 -24.61 -4.00
N LEU A 19 -16.12 -23.96 -3.88
CA LEU A 19 -16.38 -22.70 -4.59
C LEU A 19 -15.38 -21.62 -4.19
N ARG A 20 -15.04 -21.50 -2.90
CA ARG A 20 -14.02 -20.57 -2.42
C ARG A 20 -12.64 -20.88 -3.00
N VAL A 21 -12.21 -22.12 -3.00
CA VAL A 21 -10.91 -22.55 -3.56
C VAL A 21 -10.85 -22.21 -5.05
N LEU A 22 -11.90 -22.53 -5.81
CA LEU A 22 -11.98 -22.21 -7.25
C LEU A 22 -11.95 -20.70 -7.50
N TYR A 23 -12.69 -19.92 -6.71
CA TYR A 23 -12.70 -18.45 -6.80
C TYR A 23 -11.32 -17.87 -6.53
N VAL A 24 -10.67 -18.27 -5.44
CA VAL A 24 -9.32 -17.79 -5.08
C VAL A 24 -8.30 -18.16 -6.15
N SER A 25 -8.27 -19.44 -6.56
CA SER A 25 -7.33 -19.92 -7.57
C SER A 25 -7.47 -19.16 -8.90
N LYS A 26 -8.71 -18.88 -9.32
CA LYS A 26 -8.98 -18.15 -10.57
C LYS A 26 -8.60 -16.68 -10.50
N ASN A 27 -8.81 -16.02 -9.35
CA ASN A 27 -8.67 -14.57 -9.24
C ASN A 27 -7.29 -14.12 -8.73
N THR A 28 -6.52 -14.99 -8.07
CA THR A 28 -5.19 -14.64 -7.56
C THR A 28 -4.24 -14.10 -8.64
N PRO A 29 -4.07 -14.73 -9.82
CA PRO A 29 -3.15 -14.21 -10.83
C PRO A 29 -3.53 -12.82 -11.34
N ALA A 30 -4.83 -12.57 -11.52
CA ALA A 30 -5.31 -11.27 -11.97
C ALA A 30 -5.10 -10.18 -10.88
N GLN A 31 -5.29 -10.53 -9.62
CA GLN A 31 -5.05 -9.62 -8.51
C GLN A 31 -3.55 -9.31 -8.35
N VAL A 32 -2.68 -10.30 -8.46
CA VAL A 32 -1.23 -10.12 -8.43
C VAL A 32 -0.79 -9.25 -9.61
N ALA A 33 -1.27 -9.52 -10.82
CA ALA A 33 -0.97 -8.69 -11.99
C ALA A 33 -1.40 -7.22 -11.81
N LYS A 34 -2.57 -7.00 -11.18
CA LYS A 34 -3.02 -5.64 -10.83
C LYS A 34 -2.09 -4.96 -9.84
N ILE A 35 -1.63 -5.67 -8.81
CA ILE A 35 -0.67 -5.17 -7.83
C ILE A 35 0.60 -4.70 -8.53
N HIS A 36 1.20 -5.55 -9.37
CA HIS A 36 2.43 -5.23 -10.11
C HIS A 36 2.26 -4.08 -11.11
N ALA A 37 1.07 -3.90 -11.67
CA ALA A 37 0.77 -2.83 -12.62
C ALA A 37 0.47 -1.47 -11.96
N THR A 38 0.16 -1.46 -10.65
CA THR A 38 -0.15 -0.23 -9.93
C THR A 38 1.15 0.49 -9.57
N LYS A 39 1.38 1.66 -10.17
CA LYS A 39 2.60 2.45 -10.02
C LYS A 39 2.26 3.92 -9.89
N LEU A 40 3.10 4.64 -9.15
CA LEU A 40 3.08 6.10 -9.11
C LEU A 40 3.36 6.68 -10.50
N THR A 41 2.66 7.75 -10.86
CA THR A 41 2.87 8.45 -12.14
C THR A 41 3.56 9.80 -11.93
N MET A 42 4.13 10.35 -13.01
CA MET A 42 4.73 11.70 -12.96
C MET A 42 3.67 12.77 -12.67
N ASP A 43 2.44 12.59 -13.17
CA ASP A 43 1.34 13.53 -12.92
C ASP A 43 0.98 13.59 -11.42
N ASP A 44 1.04 12.45 -10.71
CA ASP A 44 0.86 12.41 -9.25
C ASP A 44 1.98 13.18 -8.54
N VAL A 45 3.25 12.99 -8.94
CA VAL A 45 4.41 13.69 -8.37
C VAL A 45 4.34 15.19 -8.59
N MET A 46 3.82 15.61 -9.75
CA MET A 46 3.69 17.03 -10.11
C MET A 46 2.40 17.66 -9.56
N GLY A 47 1.48 16.88 -9.02
CA GLY A 47 0.22 17.37 -8.46
C GLY A 47 -0.77 17.88 -9.49
N VAL A 48 -0.80 17.28 -10.68
CA VAL A 48 -1.69 17.71 -11.78
C VAL A 48 -3.17 17.65 -11.38
N ASN A 49 -3.55 16.64 -10.58
CA ASN A 49 -4.92 16.39 -10.16
C ASN A 49 -5.04 16.29 -8.64
N LEU A 50 -4.47 17.26 -7.91
CA LEU A 50 -4.58 17.26 -6.44
C LEU A 50 -6.05 17.29 -6.00
N PRO A 51 -6.43 16.45 -5.03
CA PRO A 51 -7.80 16.40 -4.51
C PRO A 51 -8.10 17.61 -3.60
N SER A 52 -9.39 17.78 -3.28
CA SER A 52 -9.80 18.67 -2.20
C SER A 52 -9.54 18.00 -0.85
N ASP A 53 -9.32 18.81 0.19
CA ASP A 53 -9.15 18.29 1.57
C ASP A 53 -10.43 17.57 2.03
N PRO A 54 -10.35 16.26 2.33
CA PRO A 54 -11.51 15.49 2.79
C PRO A 54 -11.92 15.80 4.24
N GLY A 55 -11.10 16.52 4.99
CA GLY A 55 -11.35 16.82 6.40
C GLY A 55 -11.58 15.56 7.24
N ALA A 56 -12.55 15.60 8.14
CA ALA A 56 -12.86 14.47 9.04
C ALA A 56 -13.39 13.20 8.31
N GLU A 57 -13.80 13.30 7.06
CA GLU A 57 -14.23 12.14 6.27
C GLU A 57 -13.09 11.15 6.01
N ALA A 58 -11.84 11.64 5.95
CA ALA A 58 -10.65 10.82 5.76
C ALA A 58 -10.53 9.67 6.78
N ASP A 59 -11.04 9.86 7.99
CA ASP A 59 -10.86 8.91 9.10
C ASP A 59 -12.08 8.04 9.41
N LYS A 60 -13.17 8.16 8.63
CA LYS A 60 -14.39 7.38 8.86
C LYS A 60 -14.27 5.89 8.49
N THR A 61 -13.33 5.55 7.63
CA THR A 61 -13.09 4.17 7.20
C THR A 61 -11.59 3.87 7.18
N VAL A 62 -11.24 2.59 7.16
CA VAL A 62 -9.84 2.16 6.98
C VAL A 62 -9.27 2.69 5.67
N ALA A 63 -10.04 2.60 4.58
CA ALA A 63 -9.63 3.06 3.25
C ALA A 63 -9.46 4.59 3.17
N GLY A 64 -10.25 5.35 3.93
CA GLY A 64 -10.31 6.81 3.80
C GLY A 64 -10.93 7.27 2.48
N ILE A 65 -10.51 8.43 2.00
CA ILE A 65 -10.98 9.04 0.75
C ILE A 65 -9.81 9.11 -0.25
N ASP A 66 -10.08 8.73 -1.48
CA ASP A 66 -9.21 8.85 -2.67
C ASP A 66 -10.10 9.35 -3.82
N ALA A 67 -10.32 10.66 -3.88
CA ALA A 67 -11.28 11.29 -4.79
C ALA A 67 -10.75 11.36 -6.23
N ASN A 68 -9.44 11.57 -6.40
CA ASN A 68 -8.79 11.61 -7.71
C ASN A 68 -8.47 10.20 -8.27
N LYS A 69 -8.64 9.13 -7.46
CA LYS A 69 -8.47 7.72 -7.82
C LYS A 69 -7.06 7.35 -8.28
N ASN A 70 -6.06 7.99 -7.71
CA ASN A 70 -4.66 7.67 -7.95
C ASN A 70 -4.10 6.57 -7.03
N GLY A 71 -4.93 6.06 -6.11
CA GLY A 71 -4.58 5.01 -5.15
C GLY A 71 -3.91 5.53 -3.89
N ILE A 72 -3.78 6.84 -3.72
CA ILE A 72 -3.22 7.49 -2.54
C ILE A 72 -4.35 8.17 -1.77
N ARG A 73 -4.35 8.11 -0.46
CA ARG A 73 -5.37 8.76 0.35
C ARG A 73 -5.17 10.28 0.33
N ASP A 74 -6.24 11.01 0.03
CA ASP A 74 -6.24 12.46 -0.25
C ASP A 74 -5.54 13.30 0.84
N ASP A 75 -5.83 13.06 2.11
CA ASP A 75 -5.24 13.79 3.23
C ASP A 75 -3.73 13.54 3.39
N VAL A 76 -3.25 12.33 3.05
CA VAL A 76 -1.82 11.99 3.05
C VAL A 76 -1.12 12.64 1.86
N GLU A 77 -1.72 12.58 0.68
CA GLU A 77 -1.21 13.23 -0.53
C GLU A 77 -1.05 14.73 -0.31
N LEU A 78 -2.10 15.41 0.16
CA LEU A 78 -2.07 16.85 0.46
C LEU A 78 -1.04 17.21 1.54
N ALA A 79 -0.86 16.36 2.56
CA ALA A 79 0.16 16.58 3.58
C ALA A 79 1.58 16.51 3.01
N ILE A 80 1.84 15.59 2.07
CA ILE A 80 3.13 15.48 1.38
C ILE A 80 3.40 16.74 0.53
N PHE A 81 2.42 17.20 -0.23
CA PHE A 81 2.56 18.42 -1.04
C PHE A 81 2.76 19.68 -0.18
N LYS A 82 2.08 19.76 0.95
CA LYS A 82 2.22 20.87 1.89
C LYS A 82 3.59 20.93 2.54
N GLU A 83 4.15 19.78 2.93
CA GLU A 83 5.46 19.71 3.61
C GLU A 83 6.63 19.88 2.62
N TYR A 84 6.48 19.35 1.39
CA TYR A 84 7.56 19.34 0.39
C TYR A 84 7.14 20.04 -0.91
N PRO A 85 6.72 21.33 -0.88
CA PRO A 85 6.20 22.04 -2.05
C PRO A 85 7.25 22.19 -3.16
N ASN A 86 8.53 22.30 -2.79
CA ASN A 86 9.62 22.60 -3.71
C ASN A 86 10.50 21.37 -4.05
N SER A 87 10.24 20.19 -3.47
CA SER A 87 11.03 18.99 -3.72
C SER A 87 10.20 17.90 -4.40
N ALA A 88 10.21 17.88 -5.73
CA ALA A 88 9.58 16.82 -6.52
C ALA A 88 10.21 15.44 -6.21
N LYS A 89 11.51 15.41 -5.95
CA LYS A 89 12.24 14.20 -5.58
C LYS A 89 11.70 13.59 -4.27
N THR A 90 11.58 14.40 -3.23
CA THR A 90 11.04 13.94 -1.94
C THR A 90 9.57 13.54 -2.07
N ARG A 91 8.76 14.32 -2.81
CA ARG A 91 7.36 13.94 -3.06
C ARG A 91 7.26 12.58 -3.74
N ALA A 92 8.06 12.31 -4.78
CA ALA A 92 8.01 11.05 -5.50
C ALA A 92 8.19 9.83 -4.57
N VAL A 93 9.20 9.84 -3.71
CA VAL A 93 9.46 8.70 -2.81
C VAL A 93 8.39 8.56 -1.72
N LEU A 94 7.87 9.67 -1.19
CA LEU A 94 6.84 9.63 -0.15
C LEU A 94 5.47 9.24 -0.71
N LEU A 95 5.10 9.70 -1.90
CA LEU A 95 3.86 9.32 -2.59
C LEU A 95 3.88 7.83 -2.97
N GLN A 96 5.02 7.31 -3.46
CA GLN A 96 5.16 5.88 -3.72
C GLN A 96 4.96 5.05 -2.45
N TYR A 97 5.50 5.50 -1.31
CA TYR A 97 5.30 4.81 -0.04
C TYR A 97 3.85 4.92 0.46
N ALA A 98 3.22 6.08 0.30
CA ALA A 98 1.81 6.27 0.62
C ALA A 98 0.90 5.37 -0.23
N LEU A 99 1.17 5.27 -1.54
CA LEU A 99 0.48 4.36 -2.46
C LEU A 99 0.60 2.90 -2.00
N ALA A 100 1.81 2.46 -1.65
CA ALA A 100 2.06 1.11 -1.16
C ALA A 100 1.26 0.79 0.11
N LEU A 101 1.29 1.66 1.11
CA LEU A 101 0.53 1.47 2.35
C LEU A 101 -0.99 1.53 2.12
N GLN A 102 -1.46 2.36 1.18
CA GLN A 102 -2.87 2.42 0.81
C GLN A 102 -3.34 1.14 0.13
N MET A 103 -2.52 0.55 -0.72
CA MET A 103 -2.81 -0.75 -1.35
C MET A 103 -2.98 -1.86 -0.32
N GLU A 104 -2.19 -1.89 0.75
CA GLU A 104 -2.34 -2.85 1.85
C GLU A 104 -3.72 -2.76 2.53
N MET A 105 -4.30 -1.55 2.59
CA MET A 105 -5.59 -1.28 3.25
C MET A 105 -6.80 -1.40 2.33
N THR A 106 -6.62 -1.31 1.01
CA THR A 106 -7.74 -1.20 0.06
C THR A 106 -7.88 -2.36 -0.90
N LEU A 107 -6.79 -3.08 -1.19
CA LEU A 107 -6.84 -4.19 -2.13
C LEU A 107 -7.42 -5.46 -1.49
N PRO A 108 -8.23 -6.23 -2.23
CA PRO A 108 -8.71 -7.52 -1.75
C PRO A 108 -7.57 -8.50 -1.53
N ILE A 109 -7.38 -8.92 -0.29
CA ILE A 109 -6.43 -9.98 0.06
C ILE A 109 -7.13 -11.32 -0.06
N LEU A 110 -6.87 -12.02 -1.16
CA LEU A 110 -7.48 -13.32 -1.46
C LEU A 110 -6.80 -14.46 -0.70
N ASN A 111 -5.47 -14.39 -0.58
CA ASN A 111 -4.62 -15.39 0.05
C ASN A 111 -3.25 -14.79 0.42
N ARG A 112 -2.34 -15.65 0.89
CA ARG A 112 -0.97 -15.27 1.25
C ARG A 112 -0.20 -14.67 0.07
N GLU A 113 -0.38 -15.20 -1.14
CA GLU A 113 0.31 -14.73 -2.35
C GLU A 113 -0.03 -13.27 -2.65
N THR A 114 -1.31 -12.90 -2.64
CA THR A 114 -1.73 -11.51 -2.86
C THR A 114 -1.24 -10.56 -1.76
N ALA A 115 -1.25 -10.98 -0.48
CA ALA A 115 -0.71 -10.17 0.62
C ALA A 115 0.80 -9.96 0.46
N THR A 116 1.52 -11.01 0.10
CA THR A 116 2.97 -10.98 -0.09
C THR A 116 3.36 -10.10 -1.28
N ALA A 117 2.63 -10.19 -2.40
CA ALA A 117 2.88 -9.37 -3.59
C ALA A 117 2.76 -7.86 -3.30
N VAL A 118 1.78 -7.44 -2.48
CA VAL A 118 1.65 -6.03 -2.09
C VAL A 118 2.88 -5.54 -1.31
N VAL A 119 3.38 -6.35 -0.36
CA VAL A 119 4.55 -5.97 0.45
C VAL A 119 5.83 -6.02 -0.38
N GLU A 120 6.01 -7.05 -1.20
CA GLU A 120 7.20 -7.24 -2.04
C GLU A 120 7.34 -6.12 -3.06
N ASP A 121 6.32 -5.93 -3.91
CA ASP A 121 6.42 -5.04 -5.06
C ASP A 121 6.20 -3.57 -4.73
N ASN A 122 5.43 -3.28 -3.69
CA ASN A 122 5.10 -1.89 -3.40
C ASN A 122 5.80 -1.38 -2.14
N GLN A 123 5.54 -1.95 -0.97
CA GLN A 123 6.09 -1.40 0.26
C GLN A 123 7.62 -1.54 0.31
N SER A 124 8.16 -2.71 -0.01
CA SER A 124 9.61 -2.93 0.08
C SER A 124 10.39 -2.15 -0.97
N LYS A 125 9.85 -2.00 -2.19
CA LYS A 125 10.42 -1.12 -3.21
C LYS A 125 10.35 0.34 -2.78
N ALA A 126 9.20 0.80 -2.27
CA ALA A 126 9.01 2.17 -1.83
C ALA A 126 9.97 2.57 -0.69
N LEU A 127 10.21 1.67 0.27
CA LEU A 127 11.22 1.91 1.32
C LEU A 127 12.63 2.04 0.73
N LYS A 128 13.03 1.15 -0.18
CA LYS A 128 14.32 1.29 -0.87
C LYS A 128 14.40 2.56 -1.71
N CYS A 129 13.28 3.01 -2.30
CA CYS A 129 13.22 4.27 -3.01
C CYS A 129 13.43 5.47 -2.07
N ILE A 130 12.84 5.48 -0.86
CA ILE A 130 13.14 6.48 0.18
C ILE A 130 14.64 6.49 0.51
N TRP A 131 15.24 5.30 0.67
CA TRP A 131 16.67 5.19 0.98
C TRP A 131 17.58 5.67 -0.14
N SER A 132 17.13 5.65 -1.40
CA SER A 132 17.94 6.03 -2.57
C SER A 132 18.23 7.53 -2.66
N ILE A 133 17.41 8.37 -2.02
CA ILE A 133 17.58 9.83 -2.06
C ILE A 133 18.46 10.38 -0.92
N SER A 134 18.81 9.55 0.06
CA SER A 134 19.65 9.95 1.21
C SER A 134 21.08 9.46 1.04
N SER A 135 22.05 10.28 1.46
CA SER A 135 23.47 9.95 1.36
C SER A 135 23.90 8.96 2.43
N ARG A 136 24.60 7.92 2.03
CA ARG A 136 25.18 6.90 2.93
C ARG A 136 26.59 7.24 3.44
N SER A 137 27.09 8.45 3.19
CA SER A 137 28.41 8.89 3.67
C SER A 137 28.48 9.05 5.20
N ASP A 138 27.33 9.26 5.83
CA ASP A 138 27.11 9.36 7.27
C ASP A 138 25.89 8.50 7.63
N MET A 139 26.11 7.38 8.31
CA MET A 139 25.06 6.41 8.61
C MET A 139 24.04 6.91 9.63
N ASP A 140 24.45 7.74 10.60
CA ASP A 140 23.55 8.29 11.61
C ASP A 140 22.59 9.28 10.94
N LYS A 141 23.13 10.13 10.07
CA LYS A 141 22.31 11.06 9.27
C LYS A 141 21.40 10.33 8.29
N PHE A 142 21.93 9.31 7.58
CA PHE A 142 21.14 8.47 6.69
C PHE A 142 19.94 7.86 7.40
N THR A 143 20.18 7.24 8.58
CA THR A 143 19.10 6.63 9.36
C THR A 143 18.07 7.67 9.82
N ALA A 144 18.52 8.81 10.35
CA ALA A 144 17.62 9.87 10.78
C ALA A 144 16.75 10.44 9.66
N GLU A 145 17.31 10.63 8.44
CA GLU A 145 16.58 11.12 7.28
C GLU A 145 15.58 10.08 6.75
N THR A 146 15.98 8.81 6.67
CA THR A 146 15.10 7.74 6.19
C THR A 146 13.95 7.49 7.17
N ASP A 147 14.24 7.42 8.47
CA ASP A 147 13.22 7.27 9.52
C ASP A 147 12.24 8.45 9.53
N LYS A 148 12.73 9.68 9.37
CA LYS A 148 11.88 10.86 9.26
C LYS A 148 10.90 10.74 8.09
N ASN A 149 11.39 10.36 6.91
CA ASN A 149 10.59 10.24 5.70
C ASN A 149 9.56 9.09 5.81
N GLU A 150 9.99 7.94 6.30
CA GLU A 150 9.13 6.78 6.52
C GLU A 150 8.02 7.11 7.54
N ASN A 151 8.39 7.62 8.72
CA ASN A 151 7.44 7.94 9.77
C ASN A 151 6.49 9.07 9.37
N PHE A 152 6.94 10.05 8.56
CA PHE A 152 6.07 11.11 8.05
C PHE A 152 4.83 10.56 7.34
N VAL A 153 5.00 9.54 6.49
CA VAL A 153 3.90 8.91 5.77
C VAL A 153 3.16 7.93 6.67
N LYS A 154 3.88 7.04 7.35
CA LYS A 154 3.32 5.96 8.17
C LYS A 154 2.40 6.47 9.27
N ASP A 155 2.81 7.53 10.00
CA ASP A 155 2.01 8.09 11.09
C ASP A 155 0.69 8.70 10.58
N ARG A 156 0.68 9.22 9.35
CA ARG A 156 -0.53 9.74 8.71
C ARG A 156 -1.40 8.63 8.15
N GLN A 157 -0.77 7.66 7.50
CA GLN A 157 -1.47 6.54 6.86
C GLN A 157 -2.12 5.61 7.88
N ILE A 158 -1.49 5.40 9.05
CA ILE A 158 -1.93 4.47 10.09
C ILE A 158 -2.35 5.24 11.36
N ASN A 159 -3.06 6.35 11.19
CA ASN A 159 -3.38 7.31 12.25
C ASN A 159 -4.57 6.92 13.16
N THR A 160 -5.41 5.95 12.76
CA THR A 160 -6.56 5.50 13.56
C THR A 160 -6.36 4.11 14.15
N GLU A 161 -7.05 3.78 15.25
CA GLU A 161 -6.98 2.45 15.85
C GLU A 161 -7.50 1.35 14.92
N ASP A 162 -8.50 1.64 14.10
CA ASP A 162 -9.01 0.69 13.11
C ASP A 162 -7.96 0.38 12.03
N ARG A 163 -7.21 1.37 11.55
CA ARG A 163 -6.10 1.18 10.62
C ARG A 163 -4.96 0.39 11.26
N LYS A 164 -4.57 0.70 12.48
CA LYS A 164 -3.54 -0.07 13.23
C LYS A 164 -3.94 -1.54 13.37
N LYS A 165 -5.18 -1.80 13.76
CA LYS A 165 -5.73 -3.17 13.90
C LYS A 165 -5.79 -3.88 12.56
N TYR A 166 -6.20 -3.17 11.49
CA TYR A 166 -6.24 -3.72 10.13
C TYR A 166 -4.84 -4.13 9.68
N MET A 167 -3.85 -3.24 9.77
CA MET A 167 -2.46 -3.52 9.39
C MET A 167 -1.86 -4.68 10.19
N HIS A 168 -2.09 -4.70 11.53
CA HIS A 168 -1.66 -5.83 12.34
C HIS A 168 -2.23 -7.18 11.85
N ASN A 169 -3.48 -7.19 11.40
CA ASN A 169 -4.10 -8.41 10.86
C ASN A 169 -3.61 -8.74 9.44
N PHE A 170 -3.39 -7.73 8.60
CA PHE A 170 -2.85 -7.89 7.24
C PHE A 170 -1.50 -8.61 7.27
N TYR A 171 -0.57 -8.18 8.11
CA TYR A 171 0.77 -8.78 8.20
C TYR A 171 0.79 -10.25 8.64
N LYS A 172 -0.28 -10.78 9.24
CA LYS A 172 -0.40 -12.23 9.52
C LYS A 172 -0.49 -13.08 8.27
N TYR A 173 -0.87 -12.49 7.14
CA TYR A 173 -0.99 -13.18 5.86
C TYR A 173 0.28 -13.07 5.00
N VAL A 174 1.19 -12.17 5.31
CA VAL A 174 2.41 -11.97 4.53
C VAL A 174 3.33 -13.16 4.67
N GLY A 175 3.86 -13.66 3.53
CA GLY A 175 4.84 -14.75 3.47
C GLY A 175 6.26 -14.25 3.32
N SER A 176 7.19 -15.16 3.07
CA SER A 176 8.57 -14.82 2.71
C SER A 176 8.63 -14.32 1.27
N TYR A 177 9.45 -13.31 1.01
CA TYR A 177 9.64 -12.70 -0.31
C TYR A 177 11.09 -12.24 -0.50
N SER A 178 11.46 -11.96 -1.75
CA SER A 178 12.71 -11.30 -2.13
C SER A 178 12.39 -9.96 -2.78
N VAL A 179 13.19 -8.95 -2.53
CA VAL A 179 12.96 -7.61 -3.08
C VAL A 179 13.77 -7.42 -4.35
N SER A 180 13.13 -7.01 -5.45
CA SER A 180 13.79 -6.71 -6.73
C SER A 180 14.72 -5.49 -6.65
N ASP A 181 15.57 -5.30 -7.66
CA ASP A 181 16.50 -4.17 -7.75
C ASP A 181 15.86 -2.91 -8.37
N ASP A 182 14.65 -3.01 -8.89
CA ASP A 182 13.84 -1.86 -9.38
C ASP A 182 13.08 -1.25 -8.20
N TRP A 183 13.55 -0.08 -7.69
CA TRP A 183 13.06 0.45 -6.43
C TRP A 183 12.05 1.59 -6.58
N CYS A 184 12.27 2.48 -7.55
CA CYS A 184 11.44 3.68 -7.73
C CYS A 184 10.57 3.55 -8.98
N ASP A 185 9.28 3.85 -8.84
CA ASP A 185 8.37 3.91 -9.99
C ASP A 185 8.72 5.04 -10.96
N ILE A 186 9.30 6.12 -10.42
CA ILE A 186 9.77 7.30 -11.16
C ILE A 186 11.29 7.40 -11.00
N ASP A 187 11.99 7.72 -12.08
CA ASP A 187 13.43 8.03 -12.00
C ASP A 187 13.64 9.30 -11.17
N VAL A 188 14.00 9.12 -9.90
CA VAL A 188 14.21 10.24 -8.96
C VAL A 188 15.50 11.02 -9.24
N SER A 189 16.40 10.52 -10.09
CA SER A 189 17.66 11.20 -10.43
C SER A 189 17.44 12.45 -11.27
N VAL A 190 16.37 12.47 -12.07
CA VAL A 190 16.01 13.60 -12.95
C VAL A 190 15.13 14.65 -12.24
N LEU A 191 14.66 14.37 -11.03
CA LEU A 191 13.80 15.27 -10.26
C LEU A 191 14.62 16.26 -9.44
N LYS A 192 14.10 17.49 -9.34
CA LYS A 192 14.69 18.55 -8.51
C LYS A 192 14.26 18.39 -7.04
N ASN A 193 15.17 18.75 -6.17
CA ASN A 193 14.90 19.03 -4.76
C ASN A 193 14.40 20.44 -4.63
#